data_c516675e90f380777e8a8f45317d0548
#
_entry.id   c516675e90f380777e8a8f45317d0548
#
_cell.length_a   1.000
_cell.length_b   1.000
_cell.length_c   1.000
_cell.angle_alpha   90.00
_cell.angle_beta   90.00
_cell.angle_gamma   90.00
#
_symmetry.space_group_name_H-M   'P 1'
#
loop_
_entity.id
_entity.type
_entity.pdbx_description
1 polymer ?
#
loop_
_entity_poly.entity_id
_entity_poly.type
_entity_poly.pdbx_seq_one_letter_code
_entity_poly.pdbx_strand_id
1 'polypeptide(L)'
;GIRTIGELAVMDLELLKRHLKKQGEFIWNYANGRDVSPFLRELPRNKGYGNSMTTPFDVTDRETAWQVILSLTETVCARLRADGMEAACVGISITDREFRHGSVQTTLISATDTTLEIYEAARSLFDRLWNHSPIRQMGVHTSKVSPKGHYQYQLFDRGLHDKYSRLDAAVDEIRKRYGEDCVQRAVFVENRIPHMSGGIDKVKRTGVTKAV
;
A
#
# COMPACT_ATOMS: atom_id res chain seq x y z
N GLY A 1 -25.31 -20.95 17.87
CA GLY A 1 -24.25 -19.95 17.68
C GLY A 1 -24.74 -18.56 18.04
N ILE A 2 -23.84 -17.65 18.35
CA ILE A 2 -24.12 -16.25 18.66
C ILE A 2 -24.59 -15.54 17.40
N ARG A 3 -25.76 -14.88 17.45
CA ARG A 3 -26.35 -14.16 16.31
C ARG A 3 -26.55 -12.67 16.57
N THR A 4 -26.58 -12.27 17.83
CA THR A 4 -26.85 -10.88 18.22
C THR A 4 -25.76 -10.36 19.15
N ILE A 5 -25.61 -9.02 19.22
CA ILE A 5 -24.68 -8.34 20.14
C ILE A 5 -25.08 -8.64 21.60
N GLY A 6 -26.37 -8.72 21.91
CA GLY A 6 -26.86 -9.06 23.25
C GLY A 6 -26.44 -10.47 23.69
N GLU A 7 -26.56 -11.47 22.81
CA GLU A 7 -26.06 -12.82 23.08
C GLU A 7 -24.52 -12.83 23.29
N LEU A 8 -23.79 -12.04 22.53
CA LEU A 8 -22.34 -11.90 22.69
C LEU A 8 -21.98 -11.28 24.06
N ALA A 9 -22.74 -10.28 24.49
CA ALA A 9 -22.50 -9.57 25.76
C ALA A 9 -22.65 -10.46 26.99
N VAL A 10 -23.56 -11.44 26.94
CA VAL A 10 -23.81 -12.38 28.06
C VAL A 10 -23.01 -13.67 27.97
N MET A 11 -22.22 -13.85 26.88
CA MET A 11 -21.37 -15.04 26.74
C MET A 11 -20.25 -15.07 27.75
N ASP A 12 -19.82 -16.30 28.08
CA ASP A 12 -18.64 -16.53 28.90
C ASP A 12 -17.38 -16.01 28.16
N LEU A 13 -16.70 -15.07 28.82
CA LEU A 13 -15.48 -14.45 28.29
C LEU A 13 -14.36 -15.46 28.03
N GLU A 14 -14.20 -16.46 28.93
CA GLU A 14 -13.14 -17.45 28.78
C GLU A 14 -13.41 -18.38 27.60
N LEU A 15 -14.66 -18.67 27.31
CA LEU A 15 -15.03 -19.42 26.12
C LEU A 15 -14.70 -18.62 24.84
N LEU A 16 -14.99 -17.33 24.81
CA LEU A 16 -14.66 -16.45 23.69
C LEU A 16 -13.14 -16.32 23.52
N LYS A 17 -12.38 -16.17 24.61
CA LYS A 17 -10.91 -16.14 24.56
C LYS A 17 -10.32 -17.44 24.03
N ARG A 18 -10.88 -18.59 24.39
CA ARG A 18 -10.43 -19.89 23.90
C ARG A 18 -10.56 -20.02 22.39
N HIS A 19 -11.65 -19.51 21.82
CA HIS A 19 -11.90 -19.61 20.36
C HIS A 19 -11.30 -18.45 19.56
N LEU A 20 -11.37 -17.22 20.08
CA LEU A 20 -11.01 -16.00 19.36
C LEU A 20 -9.76 -15.30 19.91
N LYS A 21 -9.14 -15.88 20.93
CA LYS A 21 -7.95 -15.32 21.62
C LYS A 21 -8.21 -13.87 22.08
N LYS A 22 -7.26 -12.97 21.84
CA LYS A 22 -7.35 -11.55 22.20
C LYS A 22 -8.57 -10.85 21.58
N GLN A 23 -8.97 -11.28 20.40
CA GLN A 23 -10.11 -10.70 19.71
C GLN A 23 -11.43 -11.00 20.46
N GLY A 24 -11.55 -12.15 21.08
CA GLY A 24 -12.74 -12.51 21.89
C GLY A 24 -12.96 -11.55 23.05
N GLU A 25 -11.91 -11.17 23.76
CA GLU A 25 -11.99 -10.18 24.85
C GLU A 25 -12.39 -8.80 24.32
N PHE A 26 -11.85 -8.42 23.17
CA PHE A 26 -12.12 -7.12 22.56
C PHE A 26 -13.58 -6.98 22.17
N ILE A 27 -14.12 -7.93 21.43
CA ILE A 27 -15.53 -7.89 20.99
C ILE A 27 -16.52 -8.03 22.16
N TRP A 28 -16.16 -8.81 23.18
CA TRP A 28 -16.98 -8.93 24.40
C TRP A 28 -17.08 -7.59 25.14
N ASN A 29 -15.96 -6.88 25.32
CA ASN A 29 -15.96 -5.55 25.94
C ASN A 29 -16.85 -4.59 25.14
N TYR A 30 -16.73 -4.56 23.82
CA TYR A 30 -17.57 -3.69 22.99
C TYR A 30 -19.04 -4.06 23.05
N ALA A 31 -19.38 -5.35 23.08
CA ALA A 31 -20.75 -5.80 23.24
C ALA A 31 -21.35 -5.37 24.59
N ASN A 32 -20.52 -5.20 25.62
CA ASN A 32 -20.90 -4.67 26.95
C ASN A 32 -20.78 -3.15 27.06
N GLY A 33 -20.59 -2.42 25.95
CA GLY A 33 -20.44 -0.95 25.93
C GLY A 33 -19.14 -0.45 26.57
N ARG A 34 -18.12 -1.29 26.70
CA ARG A 34 -16.82 -0.93 27.29
C ARG A 34 -15.81 -0.73 26.18
N ASP A 35 -15.43 0.52 25.94
CA ASP A 35 -14.29 0.84 25.07
C ASP A 35 -13.01 0.86 25.91
N VAL A 36 -12.13 -0.10 25.64
CA VAL A 36 -10.82 -0.25 26.31
C VAL A 36 -9.69 0.37 25.49
N SER A 37 -10.02 1.05 24.40
CA SER A 37 -9.03 1.70 23.54
C SER A 37 -8.38 2.87 24.28
N PRO A 38 -7.04 2.94 24.32
CA PRO A 38 -6.37 4.09 24.93
C PRO A 38 -6.61 5.35 24.13
N PHE A 39 -6.88 6.47 24.81
CA PHE A 39 -6.86 7.77 24.16
C PHE A 39 -5.42 8.14 23.77
N LEU A 40 -5.15 8.17 22.47
CA LEU A 40 -3.84 8.55 21.97
C LEU A 40 -3.81 10.06 21.73
N ARG A 41 -2.89 10.76 22.38
CA ARG A 41 -2.64 12.19 22.14
C ARG A 41 -1.92 12.41 20.81
N GLU A 42 -1.09 11.45 20.42
CA GLU A 42 -0.35 11.48 19.16
C GLU A 42 -0.74 10.27 18.33
N LEU A 43 -0.95 10.50 17.03
CA LEU A 43 -1.19 9.42 16.09
C LEU A 43 0.06 8.56 15.95
N PRO A 44 -0.05 7.22 16.01
CA PRO A 44 1.09 6.35 15.79
C PRO A 44 1.62 6.55 14.35
N ARG A 45 2.93 6.45 14.20
CA ARG A 45 3.56 6.50 12.87
C ARG A 45 3.01 5.39 11.97
N ASN A 46 2.90 5.69 10.70
CA ASN A 46 2.49 4.70 9.70
C ASN A 46 3.44 3.49 9.71
N LYS A 47 2.89 2.28 9.76
CA LYS A 47 3.65 1.03 9.73
C LYS A 47 3.82 0.48 8.31
N GLY A 48 3.16 1.09 7.35
CA GLY A 48 3.20 0.73 5.94
C GLY A 48 2.37 1.69 5.10
N TYR A 49 2.63 1.67 3.82
CA TYR A 49 1.90 2.44 2.82
C TYR A 49 1.39 1.48 1.77
N GLY A 50 0.15 1.63 1.38
CA GLY A 50 -0.44 0.78 0.36
C GLY A 50 -1.47 1.55 -0.45
N ASN A 51 -1.65 1.07 -1.66
CA ASN A 51 -2.66 1.58 -2.54
C ASN A 51 -3.20 0.45 -3.42
N SER A 52 -4.46 0.50 -3.76
CA SER A 52 -5.10 -0.47 -4.64
C SER A 52 -6.15 0.20 -5.51
N MET A 53 -6.43 -0.41 -6.64
CA MET A 53 -7.53 0.02 -7.50
C MET A 53 -8.27 -1.19 -8.08
N THR A 54 -9.57 -1.04 -8.20
CA THR A 54 -10.37 -1.86 -9.10
C THR A 54 -10.20 -1.27 -10.49
N THR A 55 -9.72 -2.07 -11.43
CA THR A 55 -9.49 -1.61 -12.81
C THR A 55 -10.82 -1.37 -13.52
N PRO A 56 -10.92 -0.39 -14.43
CA PRO A 56 -12.14 -0.12 -15.17
C PRO A 56 -12.50 -1.23 -16.17
N PHE A 57 -11.58 -2.16 -16.41
CA PHE A 57 -11.74 -3.35 -17.25
C PHE A 57 -10.88 -4.48 -16.67
N ASP A 58 -11.20 -5.73 -17.02
CA ASP A 58 -10.39 -6.87 -16.61
C ASP A 58 -9.02 -6.83 -17.31
N VAL A 59 -7.95 -6.86 -16.53
CA VAL A 59 -6.58 -6.88 -17.05
C VAL A 59 -6.21 -8.31 -17.42
N THR A 60 -5.91 -8.54 -18.69
CA THR A 60 -5.65 -9.87 -19.26
C THR A 60 -4.22 -10.01 -19.82
N ASP A 61 -3.46 -8.94 -19.84
CA ASP A 61 -2.10 -8.93 -20.35
C ASP A 61 -1.10 -8.35 -19.35
N ARG A 62 0.14 -8.76 -19.50
CA ARG A 62 1.23 -8.40 -18.59
C ARG A 62 1.58 -6.91 -18.65
N GLU A 63 1.57 -6.33 -19.84
CA GLU A 63 1.98 -4.94 -20.03
C GLU A 63 1.00 -3.97 -19.37
N THR A 64 -0.29 -4.20 -19.52
CA THR A 64 -1.33 -3.44 -18.82
C THR A 64 -1.22 -3.62 -17.32
N ALA A 65 -0.96 -4.84 -16.83
CA ALA A 65 -0.74 -5.09 -15.40
C ALA A 65 0.46 -4.32 -14.86
N TRP A 66 1.57 -4.28 -15.58
CA TRP A 66 2.75 -3.51 -15.19
C TRP A 66 2.50 -2.00 -15.15
N GLN A 67 1.66 -1.48 -16.05
CA GLN A 67 1.23 -0.08 -16.01
C GLN A 67 0.39 0.22 -14.77
N VAL A 68 -0.55 -0.66 -14.41
CA VAL A 68 -1.33 -0.54 -13.16
C VAL A 68 -0.40 -0.54 -11.95
N ILE A 69 0.55 -1.47 -11.88
CA ILE A 69 1.53 -1.56 -10.78
C ILE A 69 2.35 -0.27 -10.71
N LEU A 70 2.83 0.25 -11.84
CA LEU A 70 3.60 1.49 -11.89
C LEU A 70 2.79 2.67 -11.34
N SER A 71 1.55 2.80 -11.78
CA SER A 71 0.62 3.85 -11.34
C SER A 71 0.39 3.82 -9.81
N LEU A 72 0.14 2.63 -9.27
CA LEU A 72 -0.04 2.43 -7.83
C LEU A 72 1.25 2.70 -7.05
N THR A 73 2.39 2.29 -7.61
CA THR A 73 3.72 2.49 -7.01
C THR A 73 4.08 3.98 -6.93
N GLU A 74 3.80 4.76 -7.96
CA GLU A 74 4.01 6.22 -7.91
C GLU A 74 3.27 6.86 -6.73
N THR A 75 2.01 6.48 -6.51
CA THR A 75 1.22 6.98 -5.36
C THR A 75 1.82 6.55 -4.01
N VAL A 76 2.21 5.28 -3.89
CA VAL A 76 2.79 4.75 -2.63
C VAL A 76 4.12 5.44 -2.32
N CYS A 77 5.00 5.56 -3.31
CA CYS A 77 6.33 6.16 -3.13
C CYS A 77 6.26 7.67 -2.86
N ALA A 78 5.39 8.40 -3.54
CA ALA A 78 5.17 9.82 -3.26
C ALA A 78 4.75 10.06 -1.80
N ARG A 79 3.89 9.18 -1.25
CA ARG A 79 3.48 9.24 0.17
C ARG A 79 4.62 8.86 1.13
N LEU A 80 5.41 7.84 0.81
CA LEU A 80 6.61 7.48 1.57
C LEU A 80 7.56 8.67 1.68
N ARG A 81 7.90 9.30 0.55
CA ARG A 81 8.80 10.45 0.49
C ARG A 81 8.23 11.67 1.18
N ALA A 82 6.93 11.95 1.03
CA ALA A 82 6.27 13.06 1.71
C ALA A 82 6.35 12.97 3.24
N ASP A 83 6.31 11.75 3.78
CA ASP A 83 6.46 11.48 5.22
C ASP A 83 7.93 11.30 5.65
N GLY A 84 8.89 11.43 4.73
CA GLY A 84 10.33 11.19 5.00
C GLY A 84 10.65 9.77 5.41
N MET A 85 9.91 8.79 4.86
CA MET A 85 10.02 7.37 5.21
C MET A 85 10.56 6.57 4.03
N GLU A 86 11.17 5.43 4.34
CA GLU A 86 11.60 4.40 3.39
C GLU A 86 11.07 3.03 3.84
N ALA A 87 10.95 2.09 2.92
CA ALA A 87 10.39 0.77 3.17
C ALA A 87 11.38 -0.34 2.81
N ALA A 88 11.48 -1.35 3.67
CA ALA A 88 12.32 -2.53 3.45
C ALA A 88 11.53 -3.75 2.97
N CYS A 89 10.22 -3.65 2.78
CA CYS A 89 9.40 -4.75 2.28
C CYS A 89 8.36 -4.21 1.30
N VAL A 90 8.25 -4.90 0.16
CA VAL A 90 7.28 -4.60 -0.90
C VAL A 90 6.39 -5.81 -1.07
N GLY A 91 5.11 -5.58 -1.27
CA GLY A 91 4.15 -6.61 -1.57
C GLY A 91 3.15 -6.20 -2.63
N ILE A 92 2.60 -7.20 -3.29
CA ILE A 92 1.54 -7.04 -4.28
C ILE A 92 0.36 -7.94 -3.92
N SER A 93 -0.82 -7.48 -4.25
CA SER A 93 -2.05 -8.26 -4.18
C SER A 93 -2.82 -8.16 -5.49
N ILE A 94 -3.45 -9.25 -5.88
CA ILE A 94 -4.34 -9.32 -7.04
C ILE A 94 -5.64 -9.99 -6.62
N THR A 95 -6.73 -9.56 -7.22
CA THR A 95 -8.03 -10.24 -7.14
C THR A 95 -8.52 -10.45 -8.56
N ASP A 96 -8.80 -11.69 -8.92
CA ASP A 96 -9.26 -12.04 -10.25
C ASP A 96 -10.76 -11.73 -10.44
N ARG A 97 -11.24 -11.99 -11.64
CA ARG A 97 -12.65 -11.81 -12.02
C ARG A 97 -13.60 -12.67 -11.18
N GLU A 98 -13.14 -13.81 -10.67
CA GLU A 98 -13.90 -14.72 -9.83
C GLU A 98 -13.78 -14.40 -8.34
N PHE A 99 -13.21 -13.23 -8.00
CA PHE A 99 -12.95 -12.76 -6.63
C PHE A 99 -11.98 -13.63 -5.83
N ARG A 100 -11.18 -14.45 -6.48
CA ARG A 100 -10.09 -15.16 -5.82
C ARG A 100 -8.95 -14.18 -5.57
N HIS A 101 -8.51 -14.11 -4.33
CA HIS A 101 -7.47 -13.20 -3.88
C HIS A 101 -6.13 -13.92 -3.71
N GLY A 102 -5.07 -13.29 -4.19
CA GLY A 102 -3.70 -13.72 -3.98
C GLY A 102 -2.82 -12.54 -3.58
N SER A 103 -1.84 -12.79 -2.71
CA SER A 103 -0.85 -11.79 -2.34
C SER A 103 0.51 -12.42 -2.07
N VAL A 104 1.57 -11.65 -2.34
CA VAL A 104 2.95 -12.04 -2.10
C VAL A 104 3.78 -10.81 -1.77
N GLN A 105 4.81 -10.98 -0.94
CA GLN A 105 5.72 -9.91 -0.57
C GLN A 105 7.17 -10.37 -0.55
N THR A 106 8.10 -9.42 -0.63
CA THR A 106 9.53 -9.66 -0.51
C THR A 106 10.18 -8.59 0.37
N THR A 107 11.24 -8.96 1.06
CA THR A 107 12.09 -8.00 1.77
C THR A 107 13.19 -7.56 0.81
N LEU A 108 13.41 -6.25 0.72
CA LEU A 108 14.47 -5.63 -0.07
C LEU A 108 15.80 -5.76 0.67
N ILE A 109 16.89 -5.70 -0.07
CA ILE A 109 18.25 -5.72 0.50
C ILE A 109 18.51 -4.44 1.30
N SER A 110 18.10 -3.30 0.75
CA SER A 110 18.14 -1.99 1.42
C SER A 110 16.75 -1.38 1.44
N ALA A 111 16.44 -0.63 2.50
CA ALA A 111 15.21 0.16 2.53
C ALA A 111 15.30 1.26 1.47
N THR A 112 14.18 1.58 0.82
CA THR A 112 14.13 2.58 -0.24
C THR A 112 12.78 3.31 -0.28
N ASP A 113 12.80 4.52 -0.82
CA ASP A 113 11.62 5.32 -1.18
C ASP A 113 11.55 5.57 -2.70
N THR A 114 12.48 4.97 -3.44
CA THR A 114 12.64 5.17 -4.88
C THR A 114 11.56 4.43 -5.66
N THR A 115 10.85 5.14 -6.51
CA THR A 115 9.73 4.60 -7.29
C THR A 115 10.16 3.43 -8.16
N LEU A 116 11.33 3.50 -8.81
CA LEU A 116 11.78 2.45 -9.71
C LEU A 116 12.09 1.15 -8.96
N GLU A 117 12.81 1.21 -7.84
CA GLU A 117 13.19 0.01 -7.07
C GLU A 117 11.98 -0.72 -6.50
N ILE A 118 11.00 0.03 -5.96
CA ILE A 118 9.75 -0.54 -5.47
C ILE A 118 8.92 -1.12 -6.63
N TYR A 119 8.89 -0.43 -7.78
CA TYR A 119 8.20 -0.92 -8.99
C TYR A 119 8.81 -2.23 -9.51
N GLU A 120 10.13 -2.31 -9.64
CA GLU A 120 10.81 -3.52 -10.13
C GLU A 120 10.57 -4.71 -9.20
N ALA A 121 10.62 -4.50 -7.88
CA ALA A 121 10.27 -5.52 -6.90
C ALA A 121 8.82 -5.97 -7.04
N ALA A 122 7.87 -5.03 -7.13
CA ALA A 122 6.45 -5.33 -7.29
C ALA A 122 6.16 -6.06 -8.61
N ARG A 123 6.80 -5.64 -9.70
CA ARG A 123 6.70 -6.28 -11.02
C ARG A 123 7.19 -7.74 -10.98
N SER A 124 8.34 -7.98 -10.38
CA SER A 124 8.89 -9.34 -10.21
C SER A 124 7.96 -10.23 -9.37
N LEU A 125 7.36 -9.68 -8.32
CA LEU A 125 6.38 -10.39 -7.50
C LEU A 125 5.11 -10.72 -8.29
N PHE A 126 4.63 -9.78 -9.11
CA PHE A 126 3.49 -9.99 -9.98
C PHE A 126 3.72 -11.14 -10.96
N ASP A 127 4.86 -11.16 -11.64
CA ASP A 127 5.19 -12.20 -12.61
C ASP A 127 5.23 -13.61 -11.99
N ARG A 128 5.48 -13.71 -10.68
CA ARG A 128 5.47 -14.97 -9.91
C ARG A 128 4.09 -15.34 -9.39
N LEU A 129 3.24 -14.33 -9.13
CA LEU A 129 1.92 -14.54 -8.53
C LEU A 129 0.84 -14.81 -9.57
N TRP A 130 0.94 -14.16 -10.74
CA TRP A 130 -0.12 -14.16 -11.72
C TRP A 130 -0.21 -15.49 -12.48
N ASN A 131 -1.38 -16.09 -12.46
CA ASN A 131 -1.71 -17.35 -13.13
C ASN A 131 -2.42 -17.14 -14.47
N HIS A 132 -2.32 -15.97 -15.08
CA HIS A 132 -2.98 -15.58 -16.32
C HIS A 132 -4.52 -15.44 -16.26
N SER A 133 -5.15 -15.56 -15.09
CA SER A 133 -6.56 -15.24 -14.94
C SER A 133 -6.79 -13.74 -15.13
N PRO A 134 -7.93 -13.31 -15.72
CA PRO A 134 -8.28 -11.89 -15.82
C PRO A 134 -8.35 -11.25 -14.43
N ILE A 135 -7.67 -10.11 -14.27
CA ILE A 135 -7.53 -9.42 -12.99
C ILE A 135 -8.50 -8.25 -12.93
N ARG A 136 -9.27 -8.19 -11.84
CA ARG A 136 -10.22 -7.13 -11.54
C ARG A 136 -9.67 -6.06 -10.60
N GLN A 137 -8.82 -6.44 -9.67
CA GLN A 137 -8.23 -5.51 -8.69
C GLN A 137 -6.75 -5.82 -8.47
N MET A 138 -5.97 -4.76 -8.34
CA MET A 138 -4.55 -4.85 -8.04
C MET A 138 -4.19 -3.89 -6.91
N GLY A 139 -3.22 -4.29 -6.08
CA GLY A 139 -2.71 -3.46 -5.00
C GLY A 139 -1.20 -3.59 -4.84
N VAL A 140 -0.55 -2.48 -4.51
CA VAL A 140 0.86 -2.41 -4.10
C VAL A 140 0.91 -1.91 -2.67
N HIS A 141 1.69 -2.56 -1.84
CA HIS A 141 1.88 -2.15 -0.46
C HIS A 141 3.34 -2.28 -0.03
N THR A 142 3.71 -1.45 0.92
CA THR A 142 5.03 -1.46 1.55
C THR A 142 4.88 -1.63 3.05
N SER A 143 5.85 -2.26 3.68
CA SER A 143 5.92 -2.47 5.11
C SER A 143 7.36 -2.43 5.61
N LYS A 144 7.58 -2.63 6.91
CA LYS A 144 8.89 -2.43 7.55
C LYS A 144 9.44 -1.03 7.25
N VAL A 145 8.59 -0.03 7.51
CA VAL A 145 8.92 1.38 7.26
C VAL A 145 9.77 1.94 8.39
N SER A 146 10.77 2.74 8.00
CA SER A 146 11.65 3.48 8.90
C SER A 146 11.84 4.91 8.39
N PRO A 147 12.20 5.86 9.26
CA PRO A 147 12.64 7.17 8.79
C PRO A 147 13.79 7.03 7.80
N LYS A 148 13.80 7.89 6.77
CA LYS A 148 14.85 7.89 5.76
C LYS A 148 16.22 8.01 6.43
N GLY A 149 17.08 7.04 6.15
CA GLY A 149 18.39 6.87 6.78
C GLY A 149 19.51 6.81 5.75
N HIS A 150 20.54 6.04 6.09
CA HIS A 150 21.66 5.81 5.19
C HIS A 150 21.35 4.60 4.30
N TYR A 151 21.33 4.83 3.00
CA TYR A 151 21.21 3.75 2.02
C TYR A 151 22.48 2.90 2.03
N GLN A 152 22.33 1.59 2.13
CA GLN A 152 23.46 0.68 2.03
C GLN A 152 23.70 0.33 0.57
N TYR A 153 24.74 0.92 -0.01
CA TYR A 153 25.13 0.62 -1.38
C TYR A 153 25.62 -0.83 -1.51
N GLN A 154 25.21 -1.46 -2.59
CA GLN A 154 25.75 -2.76 -2.99
C GLN A 154 27.07 -2.55 -3.72
N LEU A 155 27.98 -3.53 -3.67
CA LEU A 155 29.30 -3.45 -4.32
C LEU A 155 29.22 -3.13 -5.83
N PHE A 156 28.14 -3.56 -6.47
CA PHE A 156 27.89 -3.35 -7.90
C PHE A 156 26.84 -2.27 -8.19
N ASP A 157 26.46 -1.48 -7.18
CA ASP A 157 25.58 -0.33 -7.38
C ASP A 157 26.29 0.72 -8.26
N ARG A 158 25.69 1.00 -9.42
CA ARG A 158 26.24 1.97 -10.39
C ARG A 158 25.77 3.40 -10.11
N GLY A 159 25.40 3.73 -8.90
CA GLY A 159 24.83 5.03 -8.54
C GLY A 159 23.42 5.27 -9.10
N LEU A 160 22.74 4.20 -9.48
CA LEU A 160 21.37 4.28 -10.03
C LEU A 160 20.39 4.72 -8.96
N HIS A 161 20.56 4.25 -7.71
CA HIS A 161 19.74 4.68 -6.59
C HIS A 161 19.73 6.21 -6.44
N ASP A 162 20.90 6.83 -6.36
CA ASP A 162 21.03 8.29 -6.21
C ASP A 162 20.43 9.06 -7.37
N LYS A 163 20.62 8.54 -8.59
CA LYS A 163 20.04 9.14 -9.80
C LYS A 163 18.52 9.15 -9.72
N TYR A 164 17.89 8.01 -9.40
CA TYR A 164 16.43 7.90 -9.36
C TYR A 164 15.84 8.58 -8.13
N SER A 165 16.52 8.56 -6.99
CA SER A 165 16.10 9.31 -5.79
C SER A 165 16.06 10.82 -6.08
N ARG A 166 17.07 11.37 -6.77
CA ARG A 166 17.10 12.78 -7.20
C ARG A 166 16.01 13.10 -8.22
N LEU A 167 15.75 12.18 -9.16
CA LEU A 167 14.67 12.33 -10.14
C LEU A 167 13.31 12.37 -9.44
N ASP A 168 13.04 11.42 -8.55
CA ASP A 168 11.78 11.34 -7.81
C ASP A 168 11.57 12.60 -6.96
N ALA A 169 12.61 13.09 -6.28
CA ALA A 169 12.54 14.33 -5.49
C ALA A 169 12.22 15.55 -6.36
N ALA A 170 12.84 15.68 -7.52
CA ALA A 170 12.58 16.78 -8.46
C ALA A 170 11.15 16.73 -9.00
N VAL A 171 10.65 15.53 -9.37
CA VAL A 171 9.27 15.35 -9.83
C VAL A 171 8.27 15.68 -8.73
N ASP A 172 8.51 15.24 -7.50
CA ASP A 172 7.64 15.53 -6.36
C ASP A 172 7.58 17.04 -6.07
N GLU A 173 8.70 17.77 -6.18
CA GLU A 173 8.74 19.21 -6.00
C GLU A 173 7.93 19.94 -7.10
N ILE A 174 8.07 19.53 -8.35
CA ILE A 174 7.30 20.08 -9.47
C ILE A 174 5.81 19.81 -9.25
N ARG A 175 5.43 18.57 -8.92
CA ARG A 175 4.04 18.17 -8.66
C ARG A 175 3.44 18.94 -7.48
N LYS A 176 4.21 19.17 -6.42
CA LYS A 176 3.78 19.98 -5.26
C LYS A 176 3.46 21.41 -5.65
N ARG A 177 4.21 21.98 -6.58
CA ARG A 177 4.08 23.38 -7.01
C ARG A 177 3.00 23.59 -8.07
N TYR A 178 2.88 22.68 -9.03
CA TYR A 178 2.05 22.85 -10.22
C TYR A 178 0.89 21.83 -10.31
N GLY A 179 0.77 20.92 -9.35
CA GLY A 179 -0.24 19.87 -9.32
C GLY A 179 0.30 18.51 -9.79
N GLU A 180 -0.37 17.45 -9.35
CA GLU A 180 0.09 16.06 -9.61
C GLU A 180 0.13 15.71 -11.09
N ASP A 181 -0.76 16.27 -11.90
CA ASP A 181 -0.93 15.95 -13.32
C ASP A 181 0.05 16.72 -14.23
N CYS A 182 0.85 17.68 -13.71
CA CYS A 182 1.75 18.52 -14.51
C CYS A 182 2.94 17.75 -15.10
N VAL A 183 3.37 16.67 -14.46
CA VAL A 183 4.42 15.76 -14.93
C VAL A 183 3.97 14.32 -14.75
N GLN A 184 3.94 13.59 -15.85
CA GLN A 184 3.59 12.17 -15.85
C GLN A 184 4.54 11.37 -16.74
N ARG A 185 4.65 10.07 -16.51
CA ARG A 185 5.44 9.20 -17.38
C ARG A 185 4.72 9.04 -18.74
N ALA A 186 5.49 8.99 -19.82
CA ALA A 186 4.95 8.88 -21.16
C ALA A 186 3.99 7.69 -21.37
N VAL A 187 4.20 6.59 -20.61
CA VAL A 187 3.32 5.42 -20.66
C VAL A 187 1.87 5.70 -20.23
N PHE A 188 1.62 6.80 -19.51
CA PHE A 188 0.29 7.19 -19.06
C PHE A 188 -0.38 8.25 -19.95
N VAL A 189 0.34 8.76 -20.96
CA VAL A 189 -0.23 9.72 -21.92
C VAL A 189 -1.20 8.97 -22.82
N GLU A 190 -2.45 9.46 -22.88
CA GLU A 190 -3.54 8.84 -23.64
C GLU A 190 -3.85 7.38 -23.28
N ASN A 191 -3.47 6.96 -22.07
CA ASN A 191 -3.70 5.60 -21.59
C ASN A 191 -5.01 5.49 -20.78
N ARG A 192 -5.61 4.29 -20.78
CA ARG A 192 -6.79 3.97 -19.96
C ARG A 192 -6.46 3.90 -18.45
N ILE A 193 -5.19 3.65 -18.12
CA ILE A 193 -4.70 3.63 -16.75
C ILE A 193 -4.15 5.03 -16.44
N PRO A 194 -4.79 5.78 -15.52
CA PRO A 194 -4.28 7.08 -15.12
C PRO A 194 -3.00 6.93 -14.29
N HIS A 195 -2.12 7.90 -14.38
CA HIS A 195 -0.97 7.94 -13.48
C HIS A 195 -1.42 8.19 -12.03
N MET A 196 -0.63 7.74 -11.06
CA MET A 196 -0.93 7.89 -9.62
C MET A 196 -2.35 7.46 -9.25
N SER A 197 -2.77 6.27 -9.71
CA SER A 197 -4.08 5.71 -9.44
C SER A 197 -4.23 5.21 -8.01
N GLY A 198 -5.49 5.00 -7.63
CA GLY A 198 -5.87 4.45 -6.33
C GLY A 198 -6.24 5.53 -5.31
N GLY A 199 -7.02 5.13 -4.31
CA GLY A 199 -7.63 6.06 -3.36
C GLY A 199 -9.04 6.49 -3.78
N ILE A 200 -9.83 6.92 -2.81
CA ILE A 200 -11.25 7.26 -3.00
C ILE A 200 -11.40 8.64 -3.67
N ASP A 201 -10.40 9.51 -3.54
CA ASP A 201 -10.46 10.89 -4.03
C ASP A 201 -9.05 11.41 -4.37
N LYS A 202 -8.89 12.02 -5.53
CA LYS A 202 -7.64 12.67 -5.94
C LYS A 202 -7.18 13.75 -4.95
N VAL A 203 -8.11 14.48 -4.35
CA VAL A 203 -7.85 15.52 -3.35
C VAL A 203 -7.40 14.92 -2.01
N LYS A 204 -7.77 13.66 -1.71
CA LYS A 204 -7.43 12.95 -0.47
C LYS A 204 -6.32 11.92 -0.64
N ARG A 205 -5.62 11.89 -1.77
CA ARG A 205 -4.53 10.93 -2.02
C ARG A 205 -3.39 11.00 -1.02
N THR A 206 -3.21 12.10 -0.35
CA THR A 206 -2.21 12.26 0.72
C THR A 206 -2.47 11.40 1.96
N GLY A 207 -3.61 10.72 2.02
CA GLY A 207 -3.89 9.62 2.98
C GLY A 207 -3.76 9.95 4.46
N VAL A 208 -3.37 11.15 4.77
CA VAL A 208 -3.39 11.70 6.11
C VAL A 208 -4.61 12.60 6.16
N THR A 209 -5.63 12.19 6.87
CA THR A 209 -6.63 13.12 7.37
C THR A 209 -5.82 14.12 8.20
N LYS A 210 -5.53 15.30 7.64
CA LYS A 210 -5.06 16.38 8.48
C LYS A 210 -6.17 16.56 9.49
N ALA A 211 -5.91 16.16 10.73
CA ALA A 211 -6.73 16.56 11.83
C ALA A 211 -6.72 18.10 11.80
N VAL A 212 -7.90 18.66 11.63
CA VAL A 212 -8.16 20.10 11.76
C VAL A 212 -7.99 20.47 13.22
#